data_bf8fd7bf95616f7edf11c91e72b391df
#
_entry.id   bf8fd7bf95616f7edf11c91e72b391df
#
_cell.length_a   1.000
_cell.length_b   1.000
_cell.length_c   1.000
_cell.angle_alpha   90.00
_cell.angle_beta   90.00
_cell.angle_gamma   90.00
#
_symmetry.space_group_name_H-M   'P 1'
#
loop_
_entity.id
_entity.type
_entity.pdbx_description
1 polymer ?
#
loop_
_entity_poly.entity_id
_entity_poly.type
_entity_poly.pdbx_seq_one_letter_code
_entity_poly.pdbx_strand_id
1 'polypeptide(L)'
;MPIAVKPITKTVEIVTDLQLMSDIIDLSNRINSQDKPDKQDKDRLAGMVRDLDRSTLVLTLRGLPSSPWNAIVIDHTQIKGDRAVKDLQGMVADAVPRMLVKARYKDGNDIDLSGEDLAGLTGSLTDIQVADLIQTIQTLNTPIDALPKAVRDLIG
;
A
#
# COMPACT_ATOMS: atom_id res chain seq x y z
N MET A 1 30.70 -0.33 -18.38
CA MET A 1 29.49 0.06 -17.62
C MET A 1 28.94 -1.16 -16.89
N PRO A 2 28.72 -1.09 -15.58
CA PRO A 2 28.10 -2.21 -14.90
C PRO A 2 26.66 -2.37 -15.37
N ILE A 3 26.19 -3.62 -15.39
CA ILE A 3 24.81 -3.94 -15.70
C ILE A 3 24.03 -3.95 -14.39
N ALA A 4 22.88 -3.29 -14.37
CA ALA A 4 22.03 -3.24 -13.21
C ALA A 4 20.63 -3.80 -13.55
N VAL A 5 20.02 -4.45 -12.58
CA VAL A 5 18.63 -4.89 -12.67
C VAL A 5 17.73 -3.69 -12.34
N LYS A 6 16.81 -3.37 -13.23
CA LYS A 6 15.83 -2.31 -12.99
C LYS A 6 14.70 -2.87 -12.13
N PRO A 7 14.46 -2.33 -10.92
CA PRO A 7 13.40 -2.83 -10.07
C PRO A 7 12.01 -2.47 -10.61
N ILE A 8 11.02 -3.29 -10.26
CA ILE A 8 9.63 -2.93 -10.53
C ILE A 8 9.15 -1.89 -9.52
N THR A 9 8.19 -1.08 -9.95
CA THR A 9 7.52 -0.11 -9.08
C THR A 9 6.04 -0.36 -9.09
N LYS A 10 5.39 -0.10 -7.97
CA LYS A 10 3.93 -0.12 -7.83
C LYS A 10 3.49 1.01 -6.91
N THR A 11 2.25 1.46 -7.11
CA THR A 11 1.64 2.40 -6.20
C THR A 11 0.75 1.66 -5.21
N VAL A 12 0.73 2.15 -3.97
CA VAL A 12 -0.21 1.70 -2.94
C VAL A 12 -0.99 2.89 -2.41
N GLU A 13 -2.25 2.69 -2.12
CA GLU A 13 -3.10 3.70 -1.51
C GLU A 13 -3.24 3.41 -0.03
N ILE A 14 -3.10 4.44 0.80
CA ILE A 14 -3.29 4.33 2.24
C ILE A 14 -4.33 5.36 2.66
N VAL A 15 -5.50 4.86 3.07
CA VAL A 15 -6.55 5.70 3.64
C VAL A 15 -6.13 6.09 5.04
N THR A 16 -6.08 7.40 5.32
CA THR A 16 -5.70 7.91 6.63
C THR A 16 -6.91 8.30 7.49
N ASP A 17 -8.03 8.64 6.88
CA ASP A 17 -9.28 8.96 7.57
C ASP A 17 -10.23 7.78 7.52
N LEU A 18 -10.07 6.84 8.44
CA LEU A 18 -10.87 5.62 8.49
C LEU A 18 -12.31 5.89 8.94
N GLN A 19 -12.54 6.92 9.75
CA GLN A 19 -13.90 7.30 10.14
C GLN A 19 -14.70 7.77 8.93
N LEU A 20 -14.08 8.62 8.09
CA LEU A 20 -14.73 9.09 6.86
C LEU A 20 -14.99 7.93 5.90
N MET A 21 -14.05 6.98 5.78
CA MET A 21 -14.25 5.76 5.00
C MET A 21 -15.49 4.98 5.48
N SER A 22 -15.61 4.79 6.78
CA SER A 22 -16.75 4.10 7.37
C SER A 22 -18.07 4.83 7.09
N ASP A 23 -18.07 6.16 7.23
CA ASP A 23 -19.26 6.98 6.98
C ASP A 23 -19.68 6.92 5.51
N ILE A 24 -18.71 6.88 4.58
CA ILE A 24 -18.95 6.71 3.13
C ILE A 24 -19.64 5.38 2.86
N ILE A 25 -19.12 4.31 3.45
CA ILE A 25 -19.67 2.95 3.26
C ILE A 25 -21.12 2.90 3.79
N ASP A 26 -21.38 3.48 4.96
CA ASP A 26 -22.71 3.51 5.55
C ASP A 26 -23.69 4.28 4.66
N LEU A 27 -23.31 5.45 4.17
CA LEU A 27 -24.14 6.24 3.27
C LEU A 27 -24.37 5.52 1.95
N SER A 28 -23.34 4.89 1.39
CA SER A 28 -23.44 4.09 0.16
C SER A 28 -24.46 2.95 0.32
N ASN A 29 -24.38 2.23 1.44
CA ASN A 29 -25.31 1.13 1.72
C ASN A 29 -26.75 1.64 1.87
N ARG A 30 -26.93 2.80 2.50
CA ARG A 30 -28.26 3.42 2.64
C ARG A 30 -28.84 3.82 1.29
N ILE A 31 -28.02 4.41 0.41
CA ILE A 31 -28.42 4.77 -0.96
C ILE A 31 -28.82 3.53 -1.75
N ASN A 32 -28.04 2.47 -1.67
CA ASN A 32 -28.31 1.22 -2.40
C ASN A 32 -29.57 0.50 -1.91
N SER A 33 -30.02 0.75 -0.70
CA SER A 33 -31.25 0.17 -0.15
C SER A 33 -32.52 0.93 -0.54
N GLN A 34 -32.40 2.09 -1.19
CA GLN A 34 -33.54 2.92 -1.61
C GLN A 34 -33.97 2.57 -3.03
N ASP A 35 -35.30 2.48 -3.26
CA ASP A 35 -35.86 2.26 -4.60
C ASP A 35 -35.55 3.44 -5.53
N LYS A 36 -35.64 4.66 -5.04
CA LYS A 36 -35.27 5.89 -5.74
C LYS A 36 -34.24 6.65 -4.90
N PRO A 37 -32.94 6.51 -5.21
CA PRO A 37 -31.93 7.25 -4.48
C PRO A 37 -32.14 8.76 -4.55
N ASP A 38 -32.05 9.44 -3.41
CA ASP A 38 -32.14 10.88 -3.32
C ASP A 38 -30.89 11.52 -3.95
N LYS A 39 -31.09 12.49 -4.84
CA LYS A 39 -30.00 13.25 -5.45
C LYS A 39 -29.13 13.92 -4.39
N GLN A 40 -29.72 14.42 -3.31
CA GLN A 40 -29.03 15.09 -2.22
C GLN A 40 -28.04 14.13 -1.52
N ASP A 41 -28.47 12.87 -1.30
CA ASP A 41 -27.60 11.84 -0.73
C ASP A 41 -26.44 11.47 -1.68
N LYS A 42 -26.70 11.41 -2.98
CA LYS A 42 -25.63 11.14 -3.97
C LYS A 42 -24.62 12.30 -4.04
N ASP A 43 -25.09 13.54 -3.98
CA ASP A 43 -24.20 14.71 -3.97
C ASP A 43 -23.35 14.74 -2.69
N ARG A 44 -23.95 14.39 -1.56
CA ARG A 44 -23.24 14.27 -0.29
C ARG A 44 -22.15 13.18 -0.35
N LEU A 45 -22.50 12.02 -0.91
CA LEU A 45 -21.54 10.92 -1.09
C LEU A 45 -20.36 11.36 -1.95
N ALA A 46 -20.63 12.05 -3.07
CA ALA A 46 -19.57 12.55 -3.95
C ALA A 46 -18.64 13.52 -3.22
N GLY A 47 -19.19 14.41 -2.39
CA GLY A 47 -18.40 15.33 -1.56
C GLY A 47 -17.52 14.62 -0.55
N MET A 48 -18.06 13.58 0.11
CA MET A 48 -17.31 12.78 1.08
C MET A 48 -16.17 12.02 0.42
N VAL A 49 -16.39 11.47 -0.77
CA VAL A 49 -15.34 10.77 -1.53
C VAL A 49 -14.21 11.74 -1.91
N ARG A 50 -14.55 12.97 -2.35
CA ARG A 50 -13.53 13.99 -2.61
C ARG A 50 -12.72 14.33 -1.36
N ASP A 51 -13.37 14.44 -0.21
CA ASP A 51 -12.69 14.71 1.05
C ASP A 51 -11.77 13.55 1.44
N LEU A 52 -12.21 12.30 1.22
CA LEU A 52 -11.38 11.12 1.47
C LEU A 52 -10.12 11.14 0.60
N ASP A 53 -10.26 11.47 -0.68
CA ASP A 53 -9.14 11.50 -1.63
C ASP A 53 -8.10 12.55 -1.26
N ARG A 54 -8.51 13.66 -0.65
CA ARG A 54 -7.59 14.71 -0.18
C ARG A 54 -6.68 14.24 0.95
N SER A 55 -7.08 13.23 1.70
CA SER A 55 -6.32 12.68 2.82
C SER A 55 -5.77 11.27 2.56
N THR A 56 -6.12 10.67 1.42
CA THR A 56 -5.60 9.36 1.03
C THR A 56 -4.23 9.52 0.40
N LEU A 57 -3.24 8.81 0.94
CA LEU A 57 -1.88 8.82 0.43
C LEU A 57 -1.73 7.79 -0.68
N VAL A 58 -0.98 8.17 -1.72
CA VAL A 58 -0.54 7.25 -2.77
C VAL A 58 0.98 7.21 -2.75
N LEU A 59 1.53 6.08 -2.36
CA LEU A 59 2.97 5.87 -2.29
C LEU A 59 3.41 5.06 -3.51
N THR A 60 4.45 5.54 -4.20
CA THR A 60 5.14 4.75 -5.23
C THR A 60 6.32 4.05 -4.58
N LEU A 61 6.30 2.72 -4.58
CA LEU A 61 7.34 1.89 -3.99
C LEU A 61 8.10 1.13 -5.08
N ARG A 62 9.40 0.95 -4.87
CA ARG A 62 10.24 0.14 -5.75
C ARG A 62 10.73 -1.10 -5.02
N GLY A 63 10.93 -2.19 -5.75
CA GLY A 63 11.51 -3.41 -5.20
C GLY A 63 12.94 -3.20 -4.72
N LEU A 64 13.32 -3.91 -3.67
CA LEU A 64 14.67 -3.91 -3.13
C LEU A 64 15.47 -5.09 -3.70
N PRO A 65 16.79 -4.93 -3.84
CA PRO A 65 17.67 -6.07 -4.06
C PRO A 65 17.62 -7.09 -2.92
N SER A 66 18.09 -8.30 -3.19
CA SER A 66 18.00 -9.41 -2.24
C SER A 66 18.68 -9.12 -0.90
N SER A 67 19.85 -8.51 -0.89
CA SER A 67 20.61 -8.28 0.36
C SER A 67 19.87 -7.35 1.35
N PRO A 68 19.44 -6.14 0.96
CA PRO A 68 18.69 -5.30 1.89
C PRO A 68 17.32 -5.90 2.28
N TRP A 69 16.64 -6.59 1.34
CA TRP A 69 15.37 -7.22 1.67
C TRP A 69 15.53 -8.36 2.69
N ASN A 70 16.50 -9.23 2.50
CA ASN A 70 16.76 -10.33 3.43
C ASN A 70 17.18 -9.81 4.82
N ALA A 71 17.94 -8.71 4.88
CA ALA A 71 18.30 -8.08 6.14
C ALA A 71 17.04 -7.63 6.92
N ILE A 72 16.09 -7.02 6.23
CA ILE A 72 14.81 -6.62 6.85
C ILE A 72 14.06 -7.84 7.39
N VAL A 73 13.95 -8.90 6.60
CA VAL A 73 13.24 -10.12 7.02
C VAL A 73 13.91 -10.73 8.26
N ILE A 74 15.23 -10.83 8.26
CA ILE A 74 16.00 -11.40 9.38
C ILE A 74 15.83 -10.54 10.64
N ASP A 75 15.94 -9.23 10.53
CA ASP A 75 15.84 -8.30 11.65
C ASP A 75 14.46 -8.35 12.33
N HIS A 76 13.43 -8.74 11.59
CA HIS A 76 12.04 -8.78 12.08
C HIS A 76 11.48 -10.20 12.19
N THR A 77 12.37 -11.18 12.25
CA THR A 77 11.99 -12.60 12.47
C THR A 77 12.61 -13.09 13.77
N GLN A 78 11.78 -13.66 14.65
CA GLN A 78 12.22 -14.26 15.90
C GLN A 78 11.95 -15.76 15.88
N ILE A 79 12.87 -16.53 16.44
CA ILE A 79 12.68 -17.96 16.65
C ILE A 79 12.11 -18.17 18.05
N LYS A 80 10.90 -18.72 18.14
CA LYS A 80 10.23 -19.05 19.39
C LYS A 80 9.99 -20.57 19.42
N GLY A 81 10.84 -21.28 20.12
CA GLY A 81 10.83 -22.74 20.11
C GLY A 81 11.25 -23.29 18.74
N ASP A 82 10.38 -24.04 18.08
CA ASP A 82 10.56 -24.57 16.72
C ASP A 82 9.87 -23.72 15.64
N ARG A 83 9.37 -22.52 16.02
CA ARG A 83 8.59 -21.66 15.12
C ARG A 83 9.33 -20.36 14.82
N ALA A 84 9.29 -19.95 13.56
CA ALA A 84 9.71 -18.62 13.15
C ALA A 84 8.50 -17.68 13.19
N VAL A 85 8.60 -16.57 13.94
CA VAL A 85 7.54 -15.58 14.07
C VAL A 85 8.02 -14.27 13.46
N LYS A 86 7.27 -13.75 12.49
CA LYS A 86 7.59 -12.51 11.79
C LYS A 86 6.82 -11.35 12.38
N ASP A 87 7.53 -10.25 12.64
CA ASP A 87 6.93 -8.97 13.02
C ASP A 87 6.60 -8.20 11.72
N LEU A 88 5.38 -8.37 11.22
CA LEU A 88 4.97 -7.78 9.95
C LEU A 88 4.92 -6.26 10.02
N GLN A 89 4.45 -5.70 11.13
CA GLN A 89 4.39 -4.25 11.30
C GLN A 89 5.81 -3.65 11.30
N GLY A 90 6.75 -4.29 11.98
CA GLY A 90 8.16 -3.88 11.98
C GLY A 90 8.79 -3.98 10.59
N MET A 91 8.46 -5.03 9.83
CA MET A 91 8.92 -5.17 8.44
C MET A 91 8.42 -4.02 7.56
N VAL A 92 7.15 -3.66 7.68
CA VAL A 92 6.56 -2.54 6.94
C VAL A 92 7.25 -1.23 7.31
N ALA A 93 7.44 -0.98 8.60
CA ALA A 93 8.06 0.25 9.10
C ALA A 93 9.51 0.41 8.63
N ASP A 94 10.23 -0.71 8.46
CA ASP A 94 11.62 -0.72 7.98
C ASP A 94 11.68 -0.64 6.44
N ALA A 95 10.80 -1.37 5.74
CA ALA A 95 10.83 -1.48 4.29
C ALA A 95 10.33 -0.21 3.58
N VAL A 96 9.23 0.39 4.05
CA VAL A 96 8.58 1.51 3.35
C VAL A 96 9.54 2.69 3.11
N PRO A 97 10.29 3.18 4.12
CA PRO A 97 11.23 4.28 3.88
C PRO A 97 12.31 3.96 2.85
N ARG A 98 12.75 2.68 2.78
CA ARG A 98 13.78 2.24 1.84
C ARG A 98 13.25 2.06 0.43
N MET A 99 11.96 1.74 0.29
CA MET A 99 11.32 1.45 -1.00
C MET A 99 10.64 2.68 -1.60
N LEU A 100 10.42 3.73 -0.84
CA LEU A 100 9.65 4.91 -1.27
C LEU A 100 10.39 5.68 -2.37
N VAL A 101 9.71 5.84 -3.52
CA VAL A 101 10.20 6.68 -4.63
C VAL A 101 9.59 8.07 -4.55
N LYS A 102 8.28 8.13 -4.36
CA LYS A 102 7.54 9.39 -4.23
C LYS A 102 6.21 9.16 -3.54
N ALA A 103 5.64 10.23 -3.02
CA ALA A 103 4.34 10.24 -2.38
C ALA A 103 3.50 11.41 -2.88
N ARG A 104 2.20 11.20 -2.93
CA ARG A 104 1.22 12.26 -3.22
C ARG A 104 -0.09 11.94 -2.52
N TYR A 105 -0.95 12.93 -2.42
CA TYR A 105 -2.35 12.67 -2.11
C TYR A 105 -3.08 12.20 -3.36
N LYS A 106 -4.15 11.45 -3.18
CA LYS A 106 -4.90 10.87 -4.31
C LYS A 106 -5.49 11.94 -5.22
N ASP A 107 -5.78 13.13 -4.70
CA ASP A 107 -6.25 14.27 -5.48
C ASP A 107 -5.15 14.95 -6.33
N GLY A 108 -3.90 14.47 -6.24
CA GLY A 108 -2.82 14.87 -7.12
C GLY A 108 -1.72 15.74 -6.52
N ASN A 109 -1.85 16.23 -5.30
CA ASN A 109 -0.82 17.06 -4.65
C ASN A 109 0.34 16.20 -4.18
N ASP A 110 1.55 16.49 -4.69
CA ASP A 110 2.77 15.83 -4.23
C ASP A 110 3.08 16.23 -2.78
N ILE A 111 3.66 15.30 -2.04
CA ILE A 111 4.06 15.54 -0.66
C ILE A 111 5.42 14.89 -0.41
N ASP A 112 6.25 15.59 0.34
CA ASP A 112 7.52 15.06 0.84
C ASP A 112 7.30 14.51 2.26
N LEU A 113 7.51 13.21 2.43
CA LEU A 113 7.38 12.54 3.71
C LEU A 113 8.76 12.38 4.34
N SER A 114 8.94 12.99 5.52
CA SER A 114 10.16 12.80 6.31
C SER A 114 10.20 11.40 6.92
N GLY A 115 11.35 11.02 7.46
CA GLY A 115 11.45 9.77 8.23
C GLY A 115 10.49 9.73 9.41
N GLU A 116 10.28 10.87 10.07
CA GLU A 116 9.32 10.99 11.18
C GLU A 116 7.87 10.82 10.69
N ASP A 117 7.52 11.44 9.54
CA ASP A 117 6.21 11.27 8.92
C ASP A 117 5.93 9.79 8.59
N LEU A 118 6.90 9.11 8.00
CA LEU A 118 6.78 7.69 7.65
C LEU A 118 6.67 6.81 8.89
N ALA A 119 7.44 7.10 9.93
CA ALA A 119 7.35 6.36 11.18
C ALA A 119 5.98 6.52 11.83
N GLY A 120 5.43 7.74 11.83
CA GLY A 120 4.08 8.00 12.32
C GLY A 120 3.01 7.28 11.50
N LEU A 121 3.15 7.30 10.19
CA LEU A 121 2.22 6.61 9.28
C LEU A 121 2.23 5.11 9.51
N THR A 122 3.41 4.48 9.43
CA THR A 122 3.52 3.03 9.57
C THR A 122 3.17 2.55 10.97
N GLY A 123 3.41 3.37 12.00
CA GLY A 123 3.06 3.04 13.38
C GLY A 123 1.56 3.14 13.68
N SER A 124 0.76 3.76 12.79
CA SER A 124 -0.69 3.94 13.00
C SER A 124 -1.55 3.09 12.07
N LEU A 125 -0.95 2.22 11.26
CA LEU A 125 -1.69 1.34 10.36
C LEU A 125 -2.49 0.29 11.13
N THR A 126 -3.67 -0.04 10.60
CA THR A 126 -4.47 -1.17 11.11
C THR A 126 -3.88 -2.49 10.65
N ASP A 127 -4.34 -3.59 11.24
CA ASP A 127 -3.89 -4.94 10.86
C ASP A 127 -4.14 -5.23 9.38
N ILE A 128 -5.29 -4.81 8.85
CA ILE A 128 -5.62 -5.01 7.42
C ILE A 128 -4.68 -4.18 6.54
N GLN A 129 -4.41 -2.94 6.91
CA GLN A 129 -3.48 -2.09 6.17
C GLN A 129 -2.05 -2.66 6.18
N VAL A 130 -1.61 -3.18 7.32
CA VAL A 130 -0.31 -3.87 7.41
C VAL A 130 -0.29 -5.10 6.50
N ALA A 131 -1.34 -5.93 6.54
CA ALA A 131 -1.42 -7.14 5.72
C ALA A 131 -1.37 -6.82 4.21
N ASP A 132 -2.12 -5.80 3.78
CA ASP A 132 -2.14 -5.38 2.38
C ASP A 132 -0.78 -4.83 1.94
N LEU A 133 -0.15 -4.01 2.77
CA LEU A 133 1.16 -3.43 2.48
C LEU A 133 2.24 -4.50 2.42
N ILE A 134 2.27 -5.43 3.36
CA ILE A 134 3.29 -6.48 3.36
C ILE A 134 3.17 -7.39 2.14
N GLN A 135 1.96 -7.65 1.67
CA GLN A 135 1.75 -8.43 0.45
C GLN A 135 2.36 -7.71 -0.76
N THR A 136 2.12 -6.41 -0.90
CA THR A 136 2.70 -5.61 -1.98
C THR A 136 4.22 -5.55 -1.88
N ILE A 137 4.74 -5.33 -0.67
CA ILE A 137 6.19 -5.28 -0.41
C ILE A 137 6.86 -6.60 -0.82
N GLN A 138 6.28 -7.73 -0.42
CA GLN A 138 6.82 -9.04 -0.77
C GLN A 138 6.80 -9.26 -2.29
N THR A 139 5.71 -8.90 -2.95
CA THR A 139 5.58 -9.03 -4.41
C THR A 139 6.64 -8.20 -5.13
N LEU A 140 6.90 -6.98 -4.66
CA LEU A 140 7.92 -6.10 -5.24
C LEU A 140 9.34 -6.63 -5.04
N ASN A 141 9.61 -7.27 -3.90
CA ASN A 141 10.94 -7.74 -3.53
C ASN A 141 11.24 -9.17 -3.99
N THR A 142 10.21 -9.90 -4.43
CA THR A 142 10.34 -11.27 -4.95
C THR A 142 9.57 -11.43 -6.27
N PRO A 143 9.91 -10.60 -7.31
CA PRO A 143 9.19 -10.66 -8.57
C PRO A 143 9.53 -11.92 -9.36
N ILE A 144 8.67 -12.27 -10.31
CA ILE A 144 8.95 -13.35 -11.26
C ILE A 144 10.17 -12.95 -12.09
N ASP A 145 11.14 -13.87 -12.20
CA ASP A 145 12.43 -13.59 -12.83
C ASP A 145 12.54 -14.10 -14.28
N ALA A 146 11.50 -14.78 -14.79
CA ALA A 146 11.48 -15.29 -16.16
C ALA A 146 10.10 -15.11 -16.78
N LEU A 147 10.08 -14.79 -18.07
CA LEU A 147 8.83 -14.60 -18.79
C LEU A 147 8.11 -15.95 -18.96
N PRO A 148 6.84 -16.08 -18.52
CA PRO A 148 6.09 -17.31 -18.68
C PRO A 148 5.92 -17.68 -20.17
N LYS A 149 5.97 -18.98 -20.46
CA LYS A 149 5.80 -19.49 -21.82
C LYS A 149 4.46 -19.05 -22.43
N ALA A 150 3.39 -19.02 -21.62
CA ALA A 150 2.06 -18.62 -22.08
C ALA A 150 2.05 -17.22 -22.70
N VAL A 151 2.89 -16.29 -22.21
CA VAL A 151 2.99 -14.94 -22.77
C VAL A 151 3.60 -14.96 -24.16
N ARG A 152 4.65 -15.75 -24.36
CA ARG A 152 5.26 -15.91 -25.69
C ARG A 152 4.33 -16.57 -26.68
N ASP A 153 3.54 -17.52 -26.21
CA ASP A 153 2.56 -18.24 -27.06
C ASP A 153 1.46 -17.31 -27.58
N LEU A 154 1.15 -16.21 -26.85
CA LEU A 154 0.15 -15.23 -27.29
C LEU A 154 0.57 -14.42 -28.51
N ILE A 155 1.86 -14.28 -28.75
CA ILE A 155 2.37 -13.43 -29.82
C ILE A 155 2.97 -14.21 -31.00
N GLY A 156 2.84 -15.51 -30.95
CA GLY A 156 3.26 -16.41 -32.00
C GLY A 156 4.55 -17.08 -31.80
#